data_ae23ae87287574dd7cddee793c26b30b
#
_entry.id   ae23ae87287574dd7cddee793c26b30b
#
_cell.length_a   1.000
_cell.length_b   1.000
_cell.length_c   1.000
_cell.angle_alpha   90.00
_cell.angle_beta   90.00
_cell.angle_gamma   90.00
#
_symmetry.space_group_name_H-M   'P 1'
#
loop_
_entity.id
_entity.type
_entity.pdbx_description
1 polymer ?
#
loop_
_entity_poly.entity_id
_entity_poly.type
_entity_poly.pdbx_seq_one_letter_code
_entity_poly.pdbx_strand_id
1 'polypeptide(L)'
;MEKSYSFKGSEAIISPALVYYRDLLRSNLEKAIETAHGAAHLWPHVKSHKISHIIRMSMEYGIRRFKCATIAEAEMVASCGAEHIVLAYPLVGPNIKRFIKLSEAFPDTHFYAIGDCLDMLSRLGEAAQSSSLGNVDVLVDVNMGMDRTGVPLSELVSFCDSCASIDGITLKGLHCYDGHRTEHDYHDRKAQSDHVDRELKPLLKSICKNHPTCSLVIIGGSPSFPCHADFILTDGEETKNAEVYYSPGTVFVYDYGYSKKFPDLPYIPAAAILTRVISNPGRGIFSLDLGYKGVAADPEGIRGQLLGVEHCEEMFQSEEHWTFRMQPGYEDTCPKVGEEFFVIPTHICPTSALYPSVTVVENGEIVDEWEVTARNRKITY
;
A
#
# COMPACT_ATOMS: atom_id res chain seq x y z
N MET A 1 26.48 -3.43 -5.26
CA MET A 1 26.80 -3.37 -3.82
C MET A 1 25.56 -3.79 -3.06
N GLU A 2 25.60 -4.94 -2.42
CA GLU A 2 24.56 -5.32 -1.46
C GLU A 2 24.50 -4.26 -0.38
N LYS A 3 23.36 -3.59 -0.21
CA LYS A 3 23.20 -2.62 0.87
C LYS A 3 23.24 -3.37 2.19
N SER A 4 24.12 -2.98 3.09
CA SER A 4 24.17 -3.53 4.44
C SER A 4 22.94 -3.06 5.21
N TYR A 5 22.17 -4.00 5.75
CA TYR A 5 21.06 -3.72 6.67
C TYR A 5 21.53 -3.74 8.14
N SER A 6 22.81 -4.00 8.39
CA SER A 6 23.38 -3.93 9.74
C SER A 6 23.47 -2.47 10.22
N PHE A 7 23.29 -2.27 11.51
CA PHE A 7 23.37 -0.97 12.17
C PHE A 7 23.93 -1.12 13.58
N LYS A 8 24.47 -0.04 14.12
CA LYS A 8 25.03 0.01 15.47
C LYS A 8 23.93 -0.05 16.52
N GLY A 9 24.11 -0.86 17.55
CA GLY A 9 23.16 -1.01 18.66
C GLY A 9 22.09 -2.09 18.42
N SER A 10 22.19 -2.88 17.32
CA SER A 10 21.26 -3.98 17.03
C SER A 10 21.24 -5.03 18.14
N GLU A 11 22.39 -5.21 18.82
CA GLU A 11 22.53 -6.16 19.93
C GLU A 11 21.62 -5.87 21.14
N ALA A 12 21.19 -4.61 21.28
CA ALA A 12 20.28 -4.19 22.35
C ALA A 12 18.78 -4.30 22.00
N ILE A 13 18.45 -4.57 20.72
CA ILE A 13 17.07 -4.68 20.27
C ILE A 13 16.54 -6.10 20.53
N ILE A 14 15.35 -6.20 21.09
CA ILE A 14 14.64 -7.48 21.29
C ILE A 14 14.19 -8.00 19.92
N SER A 15 14.61 -9.22 19.55
CA SER A 15 14.17 -9.87 18.31
C SER A 15 12.98 -10.83 18.57
N PRO A 16 12.15 -11.10 17.52
CA PRO A 16 12.20 -10.49 16.22
C PRO A 16 11.72 -9.03 16.25
N ALA A 17 12.39 -8.14 15.53
CA ALA A 17 12.04 -6.72 15.46
C ALA A 17 11.98 -6.21 14.02
N LEU A 18 10.93 -5.49 13.67
CA LEU A 18 10.84 -4.84 12.36
C LEU A 18 11.62 -3.52 12.39
N VAL A 19 12.53 -3.37 11.44
CA VAL A 19 13.42 -2.22 11.30
C VAL A 19 13.11 -1.51 9.98
N TYR A 20 12.93 -0.20 10.03
CA TYR A 20 12.75 0.66 8.87
C TYR A 20 13.98 1.55 8.65
N TYR A 21 14.43 1.65 7.40
CA TYR A 21 15.60 2.43 7.00
C TYR A 21 15.15 3.74 6.38
N ARG A 22 15.24 4.83 7.12
CA ARG A 22 14.69 6.15 6.76
C ARG A 22 15.31 6.74 5.48
N ASP A 23 16.59 6.54 5.27
CA ASP A 23 17.31 6.93 4.05
C ASP A 23 16.78 6.17 2.81
N LEU A 24 16.45 4.88 2.96
CA LEU A 24 15.87 4.07 1.89
C LEU A 24 14.41 4.44 1.59
N LEU A 25 13.63 4.75 2.64
CA LEU A 25 12.27 5.27 2.48
C LEU A 25 12.26 6.57 1.68
N ARG A 26 13.17 7.51 1.99
CA ARG A 26 13.33 8.77 1.24
C ARG A 26 13.69 8.52 -0.22
N SER A 27 14.68 7.67 -0.46
CA SER A 27 15.09 7.31 -1.83
C SER A 27 13.94 6.71 -2.64
N ASN A 28 13.13 5.83 -2.04
CA ASN A 28 11.96 5.26 -2.70
C ASN A 28 10.88 6.31 -2.99
N LEU A 29 10.66 7.22 -2.03
CA LEU A 29 9.70 8.32 -2.17
C LEU A 29 10.08 9.24 -3.33
N GLU A 30 11.35 9.64 -3.42
CA GLU A 30 11.88 10.47 -4.52
C GLU A 30 11.68 9.81 -5.88
N LYS A 31 11.98 8.51 -5.99
CA LYS A 31 11.76 7.73 -7.21
C LYS A 31 10.29 7.61 -7.58
N ALA A 32 9.39 7.44 -6.58
CA ALA A 32 7.96 7.40 -6.85
C ALA A 32 7.43 8.75 -7.37
N ILE A 33 7.95 9.87 -6.84
CA ILE A 33 7.64 11.21 -7.32
C ILE A 33 8.14 11.42 -8.75
N GLU A 34 9.37 10.99 -9.05
CA GLU A 34 9.93 11.04 -10.39
C GLU A 34 9.09 10.23 -11.38
N THR A 35 8.75 8.99 -11.04
CA THR A 35 7.91 8.10 -11.87
C THR A 35 6.51 8.67 -12.12
N ALA A 36 5.94 9.37 -11.14
CA ALA A 36 4.64 10.00 -11.25
C ALA A 36 4.68 11.38 -11.95
N HIS A 37 5.85 11.84 -12.40
CA HIS A 37 6.06 13.18 -12.96
C HIS A 37 5.70 14.31 -11.99
N GLY A 38 5.83 14.07 -10.68
CA GLY A 38 5.62 15.06 -9.62
C GLY A 38 4.78 14.57 -8.45
N ALA A 39 5.05 15.11 -7.27
CA ALA A 39 4.33 14.77 -6.03
C ALA A 39 2.82 15.06 -6.11
N ALA A 40 2.43 16.07 -6.89
CA ALA A 40 1.03 16.46 -7.08
C ALA A 40 0.18 15.36 -7.76
N HIS A 41 0.79 14.47 -8.53
CA HIS A 41 0.10 13.38 -9.21
C HIS A 41 -0.03 12.11 -8.36
N LEU A 42 0.57 12.09 -7.16
CA LEU A 42 0.52 10.93 -6.29
C LEU A 42 -0.67 10.99 -5.33
N TRP A 43 -1.36 9.85 -5.21
CA TRP A 43 -2.37 9.56 -4.20
C TRP A 43 -2.06 8.20 -3.55
N PRO A 44 -0.94 8.09 -2.79
CA PRO A 44 -0.38 6.82 -2.36
C PRO A 44 -1.23 6.11 -1.31
N HIS A 45 -1.16 4.78 -1.31
CA HIS A 45 -1.89 3.94 -0.37
C HIS A 45 -1.08 3.67 0.91
N VAL A 46 -1.59 4.07 2.07
CA VAL A 46 -0.90 3.96 3.36
C VAL A 46 -0.99 2.58 4.02
N LYS A 47 -1.79 1.65 3.47
CA LYS A 47 -2.01 0.30 4.05
C LYS A 47 -0.72 -0.52 4.19
N SER A 48 0.31 -0.21 3.39
CA SER A 48 1.57 -0.96 3.40
C SER A 48 2.41 -0.73 4.65
N HIS A 49 2.31 0.43 5.26
CA HIS A 49 3.09 0.79 6.45
C HIS A 49 2.24 1.14 7.68
N LYS A 50 1.09 1.81 7.52
CA LYS A 50 0.19 2.22 8.62
C LYS A 50 0.83 3.13 9.68
N ILE A 51 1.82 3.92 9.28
CA ILE A 51 2.70 4.73 10.15
C ILE A 51 2.54 6.22 9.83
N SER A 52 2.21 7.02 10.85
CA SER A 52 2.00 8.47 10.73
C SER A 52 3.26 9.23 10.31
N HIS A 53 4.44 8.80 10.73
CA HIS A 53 5.72 9.43 10.38
C HIS A 53 6.02 9.36 8.87
N ILE A 54 5.68 8.25 8.21
CA ILE A 54 5.86 8.12 6.74
C ILE A 54 4.89 9.05 6.01
N ILE A 55 3.69 9.28 6.54
CA ILE A 55 2.74 10.25 5.98
C ILE A 55 3.30 11.66 6.06
N ARG A 56 3.79 12.08 7.26
CA ARG A 56 4.41 13.40 7.44
C ARG A 56 5.62 13.59 6.54
N MET A 57 6.51 12.57 6.45
CA MET A 57 7.63 12.57 5.51
C MET A 57 7.15 12.78 4.07
N SER A 58 6.12 12.05 3.63
CA SER A 58 5.56 12.21 2.27
C SER A 58 5.00 13.62 2.05
N MET A 59 4.41 14.23 3.07
CA MET A 59 3.91 15.62 3.02
C MET A 59 5.04 16.65 2.90
N GLU A 60 6.21 16.40 3.52
CA GLU A 60 7.41 17.23 3.35
C GLU A 60 7.89 17.26 1.89
N TYR A 61 7.67 16.17 1.13
CA TYR A 61 7.95 16.08 -0.30
C TYR A 61 6.82 16.59 -1.19
N GLY A 62 5.76 17.18 -0.61
CA GLY A 62 4.68 17.81 -1.35
C GLY A 62 3.47 16.93 -1.66
N ILE A 63 3.43 15.68 -1.19
CA ILE A 63 2.25 14.83 -1.31
C ILE A 63 1.18 15.31 -0.32
N ARG A 64 -0.04 15.57 -0.81
CA ARG A 64 -1.16 16.09 -0.02
C ARG A 64 -2.36 15.15 0.03
N ARG A 65 -2.34 14.11 -0.78
CA ARG A 65 -3.42 13.15 -1.02
C ARG A 65 -3.01 11.76 -0.60
N PHE A 66 -3.91 11.02 0.08
CA PHE A 66 -3.59 9.66 0.55
C PHE A 66 -4.78 8.71 0.38
N LYS A 67 -4.50 7.45 0.08
CA LYS A 67 -5.47 6.37 -0.01
C LYS A 67 -5.38 5.47 1.22
N CYS A 68 -6.54 5.10 1.76
CA CYS A 68 -6.69 4.29 2.96
C CYS A 68 -7.56 3.06 2.68
N ALA A 69 -7.27 1.93 3.34
CA ALA A 69 -8.09 0.72 3.29
C ALA A 69 -9.02 0.57 4.51
N THR A 70 -8.79 1.33 5.58
CA THR A 70 -9.58 1.28 6.81
C THR A 70 -9.88 2.67 7.34
N ILE A 71 -10.94 2.78 8.13
CA ILE A 71 -11.30 4.04 8.80
C ILE A 71 -10.18 4.45 9.77
N ALA A 72 -9.52 3.51 10.44
CA ALA A 72 -8.37 3.80 11.30
C ALA A 72 -7.19 4.40 10.52
N GLU A 73 -6.91 3.89 9.29
CA GLU A 73 -5.91 4.52 8.42
C GLU A 73 -6.32 5.95 8.03
N ALA A 74 -7.59 6.15 7.69
CA ALA A 74 -8.10 7.48 7.32
C ALA A 74 -8.02 8.46 8.51
N GLU A 75 -8.33 8.02 9.73
CA GLU A 75 -8.17 8.80 10.96
C GLU A 75 -6.70 9.17 11.21
N MET A 76 -5.78 8.22 11.08
CA MET A 76 -4.34 8.46 11.21
C MET A 76 -3.85 9.50 10.18
N VAL A 77 -4.29 9.38 8.92
CA VAL A 77 -3.89 10.29 7.84
C VAL A 77 -4.46 11.69 8.08
N ALA A 78 -5.72 11.81 8.46
CA ALA A 78 -6.35 13.10 8.80
C ALA A 78 -5.65 13.77 9.99
N SER A 79 -5.29 12.99 11.02
CA SER A 79 -4.51 13.48 12.17
C SER A 79 -3.11 13.97 11.81
N CYS A 80 -2.57 13.59 10.64
CA CYS A 80 -1.34 14.15 10.11
C CYS A 80 -1.54 15.47 9.34
N GLY A 81 -2.78 15.90 9.10
CA GLY A 81 -3.11 17.13 8.38
C GLY A 81 -3.14 16.97 6.86
N ALA A 82 -3.45 15.77 6.34
CA ALA A 82 -3.62 15.54 4.92
C ALA A 82 -4.83 16.30 4.36
N GLU A 83 -4.70 16.86 3.16
CA GLU A 83 -5.76 17.66 2.53
C GLU A 83 -6.87 16.78 1.92
N HIS A 84 -6.51 15.65 1.32
CA HIS A 84 -7.45 14.75 0.66
C HIS A 84 -7.22 13.29 1.05
N ILE A 85 -8.30 12.59 1.38
CA ILE A 85 -8.27 11.17 1.76
C ILE A 85 -9.34 10.40 0.99
N VAL A 86 -8.94 9.36 0.25
CA VAL A 86 -9.88 8.39 -0.29
C VAL A 86 -9.88 7.12 0.57
N LEU A 87 -11.06 6.74 1.07
CA LEU A 87 -11.26 5.45 1.70
C LEU A 87 -11.58 4.42 0.60
N ALA A 88 -10.55 3.72 0.14
CA ALA A 88 -10.62 2.76 -0.96
C ALA A 88 -11.10 1.38 -0.47
N TYR A 89 -12.26 1.37 0.17
CA TYR A 89 -12.97 0.20 0.67
C TYR A 89 -14.45 0.49 0.70
N PRO A 90 -15.31 -0.28 0.00
CA PRO A 90 -16.76 -0.04 -0.03
C PRO A 90 -17.34 -0.03 1.37
N LEU A 91 -18.12 1.00 1.67
CA LEU A 91 -18.73 1.19 2.98
C LEU A 91 -19.99 0.38 3.14
N VAL A 92 -20.03 -0.49 4.16
CA VAL A 92 -21.22 -1.29 4.49
C VAL A 92 -21.50 -1.29 6.00
N GLY A 93 -22.77 -1.42 6.37
CA GLY A 93 -23.18 -1.55 7.76
C GLY A 93 -22.70 -0.39 8.65
N PRO A 94 -22.13 -0.68 9.83
CA PRO A 94 -21.73 0.37 10.78
C PRO A 94 -20.61 1.27 10.28
N ASN A 95 -19.85 0.85 9.24
CA ASN A 95 -18.76 1.66 8.70
C ASN A 95 -19.26 2.93 7.99
N ILE A 96 -20.49 2.96 7.49
CA ILE A 96 -21.13 4.19 6.97
C ILE A 96 -21.14 5.26 8.06
N LYS A 97 -21.70 4.95 9.23
CA LYS A 97 -21.77 5.91 10.36
C LYS A 97 -20.40 6.28 10.90
N ARG A 98 -19.43 5.35 10.90
CA ARG A 98 -18.05 5.61 11.34
C ARG A 98 -17.37 6.59 10.37
N PHE A 99 -17.54 6.43 9.07
CA PHE A 99 -16.99 7.31 8.05
C PHE A 99 -17.57 8.73 8.17
N ILE A 100 -18.88 8.86 8.35
CA ILE A 100 -19.55 10.17 8.57
C ILE A 100 -18.94 10.85 9.80
N LYS A 101 -18.87 10.18 10.95
CA LYS A 101 -18.29 10.73 12.18
C LYS A 101 -16.84 11.15 12.01
N LEU A 102 -16.04 10.36 11.30
CA LEU A 102 -14.67 10.72 11.00
C LEU A 102 -14.60 12.00 10.17
N SER A 103 -15.41 12.08 9.12
CA SER A 103 -15.43 13.26 8.24
C SER A 103 -15.89 14.52 8.97
N GLU A 104 -16.87 14.40 9.88
CA GLU A 104 -17.29 15.52 10.75
C GLU A 104 -16.19 15.99 11.70
N ALA A 105 -15.35 15.06 12.19
CA ALA A 105 -14.30 15.37 13.15
C ALA A 105 -13.07 16.07 12.54
N PHE A 106 -12.88 15.96 11.22
CA PHE A 106 -11.75 16.55 10.50
C PHE A 106 -12.25 17.46 9.35
N PRO A 107 -12.87 18.61 9.66
CA PRO A 107 -13.50 19.48 8.65
C PRO A 107 -12.50 20.10 7.65
N ASP A 108 -11.21 20.16 7.98
CA ASP A 108 -10.17 20.69 7.11
C ASP A 108 -9.63 19.62 6.13
N THR A 109 -10.08 18.36 6.25
CA THR A 109 -9.70 17.26 5.38
C THR A 109 -10.86 16.89 4.47
N HIS A 110 -10.59 16.80 3.18
CA HIS A 110 -11.57 16.38 2.18
C HIS A 110 -11.60 14.86 2.05
N PHE A 111 -12.70 14.24 2.45
CA PHE A 111 -12.87 12.78 2.39
C PHE A 111 -13.67 12.36 1.15
N TYR A 112 -13.22 11.26 0.54
CA TYR A 112 -13.91 10.57 -0.56
C TYR A 112 -14.19 9.13 -0.14
N ALA A 113 -15.42 8.67 -0.35
CA ALA A 113 -15.78 7.26 -0.29
C ALA A 113 -15.67 6.62 -1.67
N ILE A 114 -15.54 5.30 -1.74
CA ILE A 114 -15.74 4.55 -2.99
C ILE A 114 -16.96 3.66 -2.89
N GLY A 115 -17.57 3.32 -4.04
CA GLY A 115 -18.67 2.37 -4.08
C GLY A 115 -18.96 1.82 -5.48
N ASP A 116 -19.56 0.63 -5.48
CA ASP A 116 -19.98 -0.14 -6.65
C ASP A 116 -21.39 -0.72 -6.49
N CYS A 117 -22.13 -0.27 -5.45
CA CYS A 117 -23.47 -0.71 -5.12
C CYS A 117 -24.37 0.50 -4.82
N LEU A 118 -25.37 0.75 -5.66
CA LEU A 118 -26.27 1.91 -5.54
C LEU A 118 -27.04 1.93 -4.21
N ASP A 119 -27.48 0.76 -3.69
CA ASP A 119 -28.16 0.69 -2.38
C ASP A 119 -27.25 1.16 -1.24
N MET A 120 -25.97 0.76 -1.24
CA MET A 120 -25.01 1.21 -0.22
C MET A 120 -24.68 2.69 -0.36
N LEU A 121 -24.58 3.20 -1.60
CA LEU A 121 -24.38 4.63 -1.86
C LEU A 121 -25.59 5.46 -1.44
N SER A 122 -26.82 4.96 -1.65
CA SER A 122 -28.03 5.62 -1.16
C SER A 122 -28.04 5.71 0.38
N ARG A 123 -27.69 4.63 1.07
CA ARG A 123 -27.56 4.65 2.54
C ARG A 123 -26.47 5.59 3.05
N LEU A 124 -25.36 5.72 2.30
CA LEU A 124 -24.33 6.71 2.61
C LEU A 124 -24.86 8.13 2.45
N GLY A 125 -25.60 8.40 1.37
CA GLY A 125 -26.26 9.69 1.13
C GLY A 125 -27.26 10.06 2.23
N GLU A 126 -28.14 9.12 2.61
CA GLU A 126 -29.11 9.30 3.71
C GLU A 126 -28.38 9.62 5.04
N ALA A 127 -27.26 8.92 5.31
CA ALA A 127 -26.47 9.17 6.51
C ALA A 127 -25.78 10.55 6.46
N ALA A 128 -25.29 10.97 5.29
CA ALA A 128 -24.71 12.30 5.10
C ALA A 128 -25.73 13.40 5.29
N GLN A 129 -26.92 13.29 4.70
CA GLN A 129 -28.02 14.24 4.87
C GLN A 129 -28.50 14.38 6.34
N SER A 130 -28.41 13.27 7.10
CA SER A 130 -28.77 13.22 8.51
C SER A 130 -27.65 13.73 9.45
N SER A 131 -26.55 14.19 8.91
CA SER A 131 -25.34 14.66 9.63
C SER A 131 -25.04 16.13 9.30
N SER A 132 -24.04 16.70 9.96
CA SER A 132 -23.56 18.06 9.66
C SER A 132 -22.89 18.19 8.28
N LEU A 133 -22.52 17.08 7.64
CA LEU A 133 -21.89 17.09 6.31
C LEU A 133 -22.88 17.47 5.20
N GLY A 134 -24.13 17.03 5.31
CA GLY A 134 -25.17 17.21 4.29
C GLY A 134 -24.91 16.43 2.99
N ASN A 135 -23.66 16.21 2.61
CA ASN A 135 -23.22 15.54 1.39
C ASN A 135 -21.86 14.85 1.56
N VAL A 136 -21.58 13.80 0.79
CA VAL A 136 -20.31 13.08 0.72
C VAL A 136 -19.86 12.94 -0.72
N ASP A 137 -18.58 13.22 -0.97
CA ASP A 137 -17.96 13.01 -2.27
C ASP A 137 -17.62 11.53 -2.49
N VAL A 138 -17.97 11.00 -3.66
CA VAL A 138 -17.86 9.58 -4.01
C VAL A 138 -17.10 9.39 -5.31
N LEU A 139 -16.24 8.37 -5.34
CA LEU A 139 -15.65 7.81 -6.54
C LEU A 139 -16.31 6.45 -6.83
N VAL A 140 -16.70 6.20 -8.07
CA VAL A 140 -17.15 4.86 -8.48
C VAL A 140 -15.94 3.94 -8.52
N ASP A 141 -16.02 2.81 -7.81
CA ASP A 141 -15.01 1.75 -7.90
C ASP A 141 -15.19 1.00 -9.22
N VAL A 142 -14.12 0.89 -10.01
CA VAL A 142 -14.14 0.30 -11.34
C VAL A 142 -13.46 -1.06 -11.32
N ASN A 143 -14.13 -2.08 -11.83
CA ASN A 143 -13.50 -3.38 -12.02
C ASN A 143 -12.57 -3.33 -13.24
N MET A 144 -11.27 -3.20 -12.94
CA MET A 144 -10.20 -3.16 -13.94
C MET A 144 -9.76 -4.56 -14.42
N GLY A 145 -10.58 -5.59 -14.14
CA GLY A 145 -10.32 -6.99 -14.51
C GLY A 145 -9.77 -7.85 -13.37
N MET A 146 -9.76 -7.34 -12.14
CA MET A 146 -9.36 -8.12 -10.96
C MET A 146 -10.49 -9.00 -10.41
N ASP A 147 -11.74 -8.66 -10.72
CA ASP A 147 -12.96 -9.36 -10.27
C ASP A 147 -13.08 -9.48 -8.73
N ARG A 148 -12.56 -8.48 -8.02
CA ARG A 148 -12.62 -8.40 -6.56
C ARG A 148 -13.72 -7.46 -6.06
N THR A 149 -13.75 -6.25 -6.59
CA THR A 149 -14.75 -5.20 -6.36
C THR A 149 -14.86 -4.35 -7.62
N GLY A 150 -15.88 -3.50 -7.68
CA GLY A 150 -16.01 -2.50 -8.73
C GLY A 150 -17.03 -2.84 -9.80
N VAL A 151 -17.47 -1.80 -10.47
CA VAL A 151 -18.45 -1.85 -11.57
C VAL A 151 -17.75 -2.30 -12.86
N PRO A 152 -18.28 -3.30 -13.60
CA PRO A 152 -17.73 -3.68 -14.90
C PRO A 152 -17.72 -2.49 -15.89
N LEU A 153 -16.70 -2.43 -16.75
CA LEU A 153 -16.58 -1.35 -17.75
C LEU A 153 -17.81 -1.21 -18.63
N SER A 154 -18.47 -2.33 -18.98
CA SER A 154 -19.71 -2.35 -19.78
C SER A 154 -20.90 -1.65 -19.13
N GLU A 155 -20.90 -1.53 -17.79
CA GLU A 155 -21.99 -0.93 -17.01
C GLU A 155 -21.60 0.45 -16.43
N LEU A 156 -20.34 0.87 -16.60
CA LEU A 156 -19.75 2.00 -15.88
C LEU A 156 -20.51 3.32 -16.11
N VAL A 157 -20.86 3.63 -17.36
CA VAL A 157 -21.56 4.89 -17.70
C VAL A 157 -22.96 4.91 -17.06
N SER A 158 -23.75 3.84 -17.22
CA SER A 158 -25.10 3.76 -16.65
C SER A 158 -25.09 3.75 -15.12
N PHE A 159 -24.07 3.15 -14.52
CA PHE A 159 -23.89 3.20 -13.06
C PHE A 159 -23.57 4.63 -12.59
N CYS A 160 -22.67 5.35 -13.28
CA CYS A 160 -22.37 6.75 -12.97
C CYS A 160 -23.61 7.66 -13.12
N ASP A 161 -24.43 7.45 -14.17
CA ASP A 161 -25.69 8.18 -14.35
C ASP A 161 -26.65 7.95 -13.17
N SER A 162 -26.76 6.70 -12.70
CA SER A 162 -27.59 6.34 -11.54
C SER A 162 -27.00 6.89 -10.24
N CYS A 163 -25.69 6.77 -10.04
CA CYS A 163 -24.98 7.27 -8.88
C CYS A 163 -25.14 8.79 -8.72
N ALA A 164 -25.00 9.55 -9.80
CA ALA A 164 -25.14 11.00 -9.80
C ALA A 164 -26.55 11.49 -9.43
N SER A 165 -27.55 10.61 -9.46
CA SER A 165 -28.95 10.90 -9.10
C SER A 165 -29.26 10.61 -7.63
N ILE A 166 -28.31 10.13 -6.84
CA ILE A 166 -28.51 9.81 -5.42
C ILE A 166 -28.33 11.09 -4.59
N ASP A 167 -29.35 11.41 -3.79
CA ASP A 167 -29.29 12.54 -2.86
C ASP A 167 -28.25 12.32 -1.74
N GLY A 168 -27.59 13.37 -1.31
CA GLY A 168 -26.59 13.34 -0.22
C GLY A 168 -25.22 12.79 -0.60
N ILE A 169 -25.00 12.51 -1.91
CA ILE A 169 -23.66 12.23 -2.44
C ILE A 169 -23.36 13.09 -3.68
N THR A 170 -22.09 13.28 -3.96
CA THR A 170 -21.63 13.92 -5.20
C THR A 170 -20.64 12.99 -5.91
N LEU A 171 -20.95 12.61 -7.14
CA LEU A 171 -20.02 11.86 -7.99
C LEU A 171 -18.84 12.76 -8.38
N LYS A 172 -17.63 12.40 -7.93
CA LYS A 172 -16.39 13.14 -8.17
C LYS A 172 -15.43 12.47 -9.14
N GLY A 173 -15.55 11.17 -9.34
CA GLY A 173 -14.61 10.48 -10.20
C GLY A 173 -14.65 8.96 -10.11
N LEU A 174 -13.56 8.36 -10.55
CA LEU A 174 -13.36 6.92 -10.66
C LEU A 174 -12.17 6.46 -9.83
N HIS A 175 -12.29 5.29 -9.20
CA HIS A 175 -11.20 4.58 -8.55
C HIS A 175 -10.91 3.30 -9.35
N CYS A 176 -9.74 3.24 -10.00
CA CYS A 176 -9.38 2.25 -11.00
C CYS A 176 -8.16 1.43 -10.53
N TYR A 177 -8.37 0.51 -9.59
CA TYR A 177 -7.29 -0.32 -9.05
C TYR A 177 -7.11 -1.63 -9.83
N ASP A 178 -5.89 -1.89 -10.27
CA ASP A 178 -5.52 -3.03 -11.11
C ASP A 178 -4.38 -3.90 -10.53
N GLY A 179 -4.40 -4.13 -9.23
CA GLY A 179 -3.34 -4.86 -8.50
C GLY A 179 -3.09 -6.31 -8.93
N HIS A 180 -3.87 -6.84 -9.87
CA HIS A 180 -3.67 -8.14 -10.52
C HIS A 180 -2.69 -8.06 -11.70
N ARG A 181 -2.27 -6.86 -12.12
CA ARG A 181 -1.22 -6.68 -13.13
C ARG A 181 0.12 -7.06 -12.53
N THR A 182 0.57 -8.28 -12.87
CA THR A 182 1.73 -8.90 -12.24
C THR A 182 2.68 -9.51 -13.25
N GLU A 183 2.58 -9.11 -14.50
CA GLU A 183 3.50 -9.49 -15.57
C GLU A 183 4.93 -9.07 -15.21
N HIS A 184 5.87 -10.02 -15.29
CA HIS A 184 7.26 -9.81 -14.90
C HIS A 184 7.97 -8.79 -15.80
N ASP A 185 7.74 -8.90 -17.12
CA ASP A 185 8.27 -7.97 -18.09
C ASP A 185 7.49 -6.65 -18.12
N TYR A 186 8.20 -5.52 -18.14
CA TYR A 186 7.57 -4.19 -18.19
C TYR A 186 6.70 -3.99 -19.44
N HIS A 187 7.18 -4.43 -20.63
CA HIS A 187 6.46 -4.22 -21.88
C HIS A 187 5.15 -5.02 -21.93
N ASP A 188 5.15 -6.24 -21.37
CA ASP A 188 3.94 -7.05 -21.26
C ASP A 188 2.95 -6.39 -20.29
N ARG A 189 3.43 -5.94 -19.13
CA ARG A 189 2.61 -5.23 -18.13
C ARG A 189 2.06 -3.91 -18.70
N LYS A 190 2.89 -3.15 -19.42
CA LYS A 190 2.50 -1.92 -20.12
C LYS A 190 1.43 -2.20 -21.18
N ALA A 191 1.60 -3.23 -22.00
CA ALA A 191 0.64 -3.59 -23.05
C ALA A 191 -0.75 -3.92 -22.46
N GLN A 192 -0.78 -4.64 -21.33
CA GLN A 192 -2.03 -4.97 -20.64
C GLN A 192 -2.67 -3.74 -20.00
N SER A 193 -1.89 -2.86 -19.38
CA SER A 193 -2.38 -1.60 -18.82
C SER A 193 -2.93 -0.69 -19.92
N ASP A 194 -2.19 -0.52 -21.01
CA ASP A 194 -2.63 0.28 -22.17
C ASP A 194 -3.92 -0.25 -22.81
N HIS A 195 -4.12 -1.57 -22.80
CA HIS A 195 -5.36 -2.16 -23.33
C HIS A 195 -6.57 -1.68 -22.53
N VAL A 196 -6.51 -1.80 -21.20
CA VAL A 196 -7.60 -1.38 -20.32
C VAL A 196 -7.78 0.15 -20.35
N ASP A 197 -6.69 0.91 -20.40
CA ASP A 197 -6.74 2.39 -20.49
C ASP A 197 -7.42 2.85 -21.78
N ARG A 198 -7.20 2.15 -22.90
CA ARG A 198 -7.92 2.43 -24.17
C ARG A 198 -9.40 2.12 -24.08
N GLU A 199 -9.83 1.11 -23.32
CA GLU A 199 -11.25 0.82 -23.07
C GLU A 199 -11.87 1.85 -22.12
N LEU A 200 -11.15 2.26 -21.08
CA LEU A 200 -11.61 3.24 -20.09
C LEU A 200 -11.77 4.66 -20.69
N LYS A 201 -10.86 5.06 -21.60
CA LYS A 201 -10.78 6.41 -22.14
C LYS A 201 -12.09 6.93 -22.76
N PRO A 202 -12.77 6.20 -23.68
CA PRO A 202 -14.06 6.65 -24.24
C PRO A 202 -15.19 6.69 -23.19
N LEU A 203 -15.16 5.79 -22.19
CA LEU A 203 -16.13 5.79 -21.10
C LEU A 203 -15.94 7.03 -20.22
N LEU A 204 -14.69 7.35 -19.86
CA LEU A 204 -14.36 8.56 -19.10
C LEU A 204 -14.84 9.83 -19.82
N LYS A 205 -14.62 9.93 -21.15
CA LYS A 205 -15.12 11.07 -21.96
C LYS A 205 -16.64 11.20 -21.87
N SER A 206 -17.36 10.09 -21.98
CA SER A 206 -18.83 10.08 -21.85
C SER A 206 -19.27 10.51 -20.44
N ILE A 207 -18.62 9.99 -19.40
CA ILE A 207 -18.94 10.30 -18.00
C ILE A 207 -18.66 11.79 -17.71
N CYS A 208 -17.49 12.31 -18.07
CA CYS A 208 -17.17 13.73 -17.85
C CYS A 208 -18.08 14.68 -18.61
N LYS A 209 -18.55 14.29 -19.80
CA LYS A 209 -19.54 15.06 -20.57
C LYS A 209 -20.90 15.11 -19.85
N ASN A 210 -21.39 13.97 -19.34
CA ASN A 210 -22.69 13.88 -18.65
C ASN A 210 -22.62 14.46 -17.22
N HIS A 211 -21.47 14.30 -16.56
CA HIS A 211 -21.25 14.65 -15.15
C HIS A 211 -19.96 15.48 -15.01
N PRO A 212 -19.99 16.80 -15.23
CA PRO A 212 -18.79 17.65 -15.17
C PRO A 212 -18.08 17.68 -13.80
N THR A 213 -18.75 17.28 -12.73
CA THR A 213 -18.16 17.13 -11.40
C THR A 213 -17.31 15.87 -11.26
N CYS A 214 -17.46 14.90 -12.17
CA CYS A 214 -16.70 13.65 -12.21
C CYS A 214 -15.34 13.89 -12.93
N SER A 215 -14.39 14.48 -12.21
CA SER A 215 -13.11 14.91 -12.75
C SER A 215 -11.89 14.18 -12.19
N LEU A 216 -12.06 13.35 -11.15
CA LEU A 216 -10.96 12.64 -10.53
C LEU A 216 -10.83 11.22 -11.08
N VAL A 217 -9.61 10.80 -11.42
CA VAL A 217 -9.29 9.42 -11.74
C VAL A 217 -8.12 8.98 -10.89
N ILE A 218 -8.35 8.05 -9.96
CA ILE A 218 -7.29 7.44 -9.14
C ILE A 218 -7.00 6.06 -9.71
N ILE A 219 -5.82 5.86 -10.30
CA ILE A 219 -5.51 4.66 -11.08
C ILE A 219 -4.23 3.97 -10.62
N GLY A 220 -4.17 2.66 -10.85
CA GLY A 220 -2.98 1.83 -10.70
C GLY A 220 -2.73 1.32 -9.28
N GLY A 221 -1.77 0.43 -9.22
CA GLY A 221 -1.12 -0.10 -8.02
C GLY A 221 0.39 0.00 -8.15
N SER A 222 1.16 -0.50 -7.19
CA SER A 222 2.63 -0.37 -7.22
C SER A 222 3.29 -0.89 -8.50
N PRO A 223 2.87 -2.02 -9.10
CA PRO A 223 3.50 -2.49 -10.34
C PRO A 223 3.05 -1.75 -11.60
N SER A 224 1.79 -1.28 -11.62
CA SER A 224 1.14 -0.78 -12.82
C SER A 224 1.17 0.74 -12.95
N PHE A 225 1.35 1.51 -11.86
CA PHE A 225 1.28 2.96 -11.96
C PHE A 225 2.31 3.59 -12.93
N PRO A 226 3.53 3.04 -13.11
CA PRO A 226 4.43 3.56 -14.15
C PRO A 226 3.85 3.39 -15.56
N CYS A 227 3.13 2.29 -15.79
CA CYS A 227 2.48 2.00 -17.07
C CYS A 227 1.38 3.02 -17.38
N HIS A 228 0.56 3.37 -16.37
CA HIS A 228 -0.49 4.38 -16.52
C HIS A 228 0.06 5.80 -16.62
N ALA A 229 1.19 6.10 -15.96
CA ALA A 229 1.85 7.41 -16.06
C ALA A 229 2.31 7.72 -17.47
N ASP A 230 2.63 6.70 -18.26
CA ASP A 230 3.04 6.81 -19.65
C ASP A 230 1.86 6.77 -20.66
N PHE A 231 0.61 6.78 -20.18
CA PHE A 231 -0.58 6.77 -21.01
C PHE A 231 -1.40 8.06 -20.87
N ILE A 232 -1.76 8.69 -22.00
CA ILE A 232 -2.61 9.88 -21.99
C ILE A 232 -4.09 9.46 -21.93
N LEU A 233 -4.62 9.40 -20.73
CA LEU A 233 -6.03 9.05 -20.47
C LEU A 233 -6.97 10.24 -20.76
N THR A 234 -6.52 11.46 -20.47
CA THR A 234 -7.32 12.69 -20.55
C THR A 234 -6.86 13.58 -21.70
N ASP A 235 -7.33 13.31 -22.91
CA ASP A 235 -7.13 14.16 -24.08
C ASP A 235 -8.50 14.50 -24.71
N GLY A 236 -8.81 15.73 -24.86
CA GLY A 236 -10.04 16.21 -25.48
C GLY A 236 -10.81 17.18 -24.60
N GLU A 237 -11.80 17.85 -25.23
CA GLU A 237 -12.57 18.92 -24.59
C GLU A 237 -13.42 18.40 -23.41
N GLU A 238 -13.93 17.17 -23.50
CA GLU A 238 -14.77 16.56 -22.47
C GLU A 238 -14.00 16.23 -21.18
N THR A 239 -12.70 15.92 -21.32
CA THR A 239 -11.82 15.52 -20.20
C THR A 239 -10.82 16.61 -19.80
N LYS A 240 -10.92 17.83 -20.33
CA LYS A 240 -9.97 18.92 -20.05
C LYS A 240 -9.82 19.29 -18.56
N ASN A 241 -10.85 19.03 -17.77
CA ASN A 241 -10.86 19.26 -16.33
C ASN A 241 -10.60 17.99 -15.52
N ALA A 242 -10.40 16.84 -16.17
CA ALA A 242 -10.14 15.60 -15.47
C ALA A 242 -8.65 15.49 -15.07
N GLU A 243 -8.44 15.07 -13.83
CA GLU A 243 -7.14 14.93 -13.21
C GLU A 243 -6.87 13.45 -12.90
N VAL A 244 -5.71 12.95 -13.37
CA VAL A 244 -5.28 11.58 -13.13
C VAL A 244 -4.27 11.55 -12.00
N TYR A 245 -4.51 10.67 -11.03
CA TYR A 245 -3.66 10.44 -9.88
C TYR A 245 -3.21 8.98 -9.82
N TYR A 246 -1.94 8.76 -9.55
CA TYR A 246 -1.36 7.43 -9.43
C TYR A 246 -1.34 6.99 -7.98
N SER A 247 -1.69 5.71 -7.74
CA SER A 247 -1.96 5.22 -6.39
C SER A 247 -1.11 4.01 -5.97
N PRO A 248 0.23 4.12 -6.01
CA PRO A 248 1.11 3.09 -5.48
C PRO A 248 1.01 3.01 -3.95
N GLY A 249 1.36 1.87 -3.38
CA GLY A 249 1.43 1.71 -1.92
C GLY A 249 2.75 1.11 -1.46
N THR A 250 3.06 -0.09 -1.93
CA THR A 250 4.23 -0.86 -1.49
C THR A 250 5.57 -0.24 -1.91
N VAL A 251 5.60 0.59 -2.94
CA VAL A 251 6.83 1.22 -3.47
C VAL A 251 7.61 2.01 -2.42
N PHE A 252 6.96 2.61 -1.43
CA PHE A 252 7.64 3.41 -0.41
C PHE A 252 8.49 2.56 0.53
N VAL A 253 7.99 1.39 0.92
CA VAL A 253 8.72 0.46 1.77
C VAL A 253 9.44 -0.59 0.95
N TYR A 254 8.77 -1.09 -0.09
CA TYR A 254 9.21 -2.16 -0.97
C TYR A 254 9.55 -3.45 -0.22
N ASP A 255 9.64 -4.58 -0.92
CA ASP A 255 9.90 -5.87 -0.31
C ASP A 255 10.62 -6.84 -1.26
N TYR A 256 11.01 -8.00 -0.73
CA TYR A 256 11.71 -9.03 -1.49
C TYR A 256 10.83 -9.60 -2.62
N GLY A 257 9.53 -9.82 -2.36
CA GLY A 257 8.61 -10.37 -3.35
C GLY A 257 8.51 -9.47 -4.58
N TYR A 258 8.33 -8.16 -4.37
CA TYR A 258 8.28 -7.20 -5.47
C TYR A 258 9.64 -7.02 -6.16
N SER A 259 10.75 -7.02 -5.42
CA SER A 259 12.08 -6.91 -6.02
C SER A 259 12.43 -8.08 -6.95
N LYS A 260 11.88 -9.27 -6.67
CA LYS A 260 12.04 -10.44 -7.54
C LYS A 260 11.06 -10.45 -8.71
N LYS A 261 9.82 -10.02 -8.45
CA LYS A 261 8.75 -10.08 -9.45
C LYS A 261 8.84 -8.95 -10.48
N PHE A 262 9.35 -7.79 -10.08
CA PHE A 262 9.40 -6.58 -10.90
C PHE A 262 10.81 -5.95 -10.88
N PRO A 263 11.79 -6.58 -11.56
CA PRO A 263 13.19 -6.12 -11.55
C PRO A 263 13.39 -4.78 -12.27
N ASP A 264 12.43 -4.34 -13.06
CA ASP A 264 12.39 -3.03 -13.72
C ASP A 264 12.05 -1.88 -12.77
N LEU A 265 11.41 -2.16 -11.63
CA LEU A 265 11.05 -1.12 -10.67
C LEU A 265 12.28 -0.69 -9.85
N PRO A 266 12.57 0.62 -9.75
CA PRO A 266 13.83 1.13 -9.21
C PRO A 266 13.87 1.19 -7.67
N TYR A 267 12.93 0.55 -6.98
CA TYR A 267 12.79 0.66 -5.53
C TYR A 267 13.66 -0.36 -4.78
N ILE A 268 13.97 -0.03 -3.54
CA ILE A 268 14.82 -0.85 -2.67
C ILE A 268 14.03 -1.21 -1.42
N PRO A 269 14.04 -2.46 -0.96
CA PRO A 269 13.45 -2.80 0.33
C PRO A 269 13.98 -1.89 1.43
N ALA A 270 13.09 -1.13 2.06
CA ALA A 270 13.42 -0.16 3.11
C ALA A 270 13.03 -0.67 4.50
N ALA A 271 12.72 -1.97 4.60
CA ALA A 271 12.45 -2.64 5.85
C ALA A 271 13.11 -4.01 5.88
N ALA A 272 13.58 -4.42 7.04
CA ALA A 272 14.07 -5.76 7.33
C ALA A 272 13.66 -6.17 8.75
N ILE A 273 13.60 -7.47 9.01
CA ILE A 273 13.33 -8.01 10.34
C ILE A 273 14.67 -8.45 10.93
N LEU A 274 15.04 -7.87 12.08
CA LEU A 274 16.15 -8.36 12.90
C LEU A 274 15.71 -9.66 13.58
N THR A 275 16.52 -10.70 13.47
CA THR A 275 16.29 -12.02 14.04
C THR A 275 17.58 -12.60 14.58
N ARG A 276 17.47 -13.61 15.46
CA ARG A 276 18.63 -14.29 16.07
C ARG A 276 18.53 -15.80 15.95
N VAL A 277 19.68 -16.44 15.86
CA VAL A 277 19.78 -17.89 16.04
C VAL A 277 19.54 -18.23 17.49
N ILE A 278 18.53 -19.03 17.75
CA ILE A 278 18.17 -19.46 19.13
C ILE A 278 18.55 -20.91 19.41
N SER A 279 18.81 -21.72 18.36
CA SER A 279 19.16 -23.13 18.55
C SER A 279 19.91 -23.69 17.34
N ASN A 280 20.84 -24.62 17.62
CA ASN A 280 21.47 -25.51 16.65
C ASN A 280 21.10 -26.97 16.99
N PRO A 281 19.93 -27.49 16.55
CA PRO A 281 19.44 -28.81 16.95
C PRO A 281 20.18 -29.98 16.33
N GLY A 282 21.09 -29.74 15.41
CA GLY A 282 21.94 -30.74 14.76
C GLY A 282 23.05 -30.11 13.94
N ARG A 283 24.01 -30.92 13.44
CA ARG A 283 25.10 -30.41 12.61
C ARG A 283 24.53 -29.76 11.35
N GLY A 284 24.92 -28.51 11.09
CA GLY A 284 24.46 -27.75 9.93
C GLY A 284 23.00 -27.33 9.98
N ILE A 285 22.34 -27.40 11.15
CA ILE A 285 20.97 -26.94 11.32
C ILE A 285 20.94 -25.77 12.31
N PHE A 286 20.20 -24.72 11.99
CA PHE A 286 19.96 -23.59 12.88
C PHE A 286 18.51 -23.13 12.81
N SER A 287 18.02 -22.62 13.93
CA SER A 287 16.66 -22.06 14.03
C SER A 287 16.72 -20.62 14.48
N LEU A 288 15.98 -19.77 13.79
CA LEU A 288 15.76 -18.37 14.11
C LEU A 288 14.53 -18.19 15.00
N ASP A 289 14.48 -17.11 15.77
CA ASP A 289 13.33 -16.66 16.56
C ASP A 289 12.24 -15.96 15.73
N LEU A 290 12.21 -16.22 14.42
CA LEU A 290 11.29 -15.59 13.45
C LEU A 290 10.33 -16.63 12.85
N GLY A 291 9.18 -16.82 13.47
CA GLY A 291 8.10 -17.62 12.89
C GLY A 291 7.11 -16.80 12.09
N TYR A 292 6.03 -17.46 11.59
CA TYR A 292 5.01 -16.77 10.79
C TYR A 292 4.14 -15.78 11.58
N LYS A 293 4.31 -15.66 12.90
CA LYS A 293 3.75 -14.56 13.71
C LYS A 293 4.58 -13.30 13.65
N GLY A 294 5.85 -13.38 13.21
CA GLY A 294 6.75 -12.24 13.03
C GLY A 294 6.98 -11.84 11.58
N VAL A 295 6.53 -12.64 10.60
CA VAL A 295 6.60 -12.33 9.17
C VAL A 295 5.33 -12.80 8.47
N ALA A 296 4.90 -12.08 7.42
CA ALA A 296 3.70 -12.41 6.66
C ALA A 296 3.69 -13.86 6.17
N ALA A 297 2.58 -14.57 6.42
CA ALA A 297 2.39 -15.98 6.11
C ALA A 297 1.65 -16.24 4.79
N ASP A 298 1.20 -15.17 4.10
CA ASP A 298 0.43 -15.25 2.86
C ASP A 298 1.24 -15.57 1.60
N PRO A 299 2.58 -15.28 1.48
CA PRO A 299 3.33 -15.68 0.31
C PRO A 299 3.41 -17.19 0.15
N GLU A 300 3.22 -17.67 -1.08
CA GLU A 300 3.60 -19.02 -1.47
C GLU A 300 5.14 -19.12 -1.52
N GLY A 301 5.71 -20.20 -0.93
CA GLY A 301 7.15 -20.40 -0.85
C GLY A 301 7.80 -19.62 0.30
N ILE A 302 9.01 -19.12 0.07
CA ILE A 302 9.81 -18.48 1.12
C ILE A 302 9.20 -17.14 1.54
N ARG A 303 9.08 -16.93 2.86
CA ARG A 303 8.43 -15.74 3.43
C ARG A 303 9.34 -14.53 3.61
N GLY A 304 10.63 -14.70 3.31
CA GLY A 304 11.62 -13.61 3.33
C GLY A 304 12.98 -14.07 2.86
N GLN A 305 13.83 -13.13 2.50
CA GLN A 305 15.22 -13.37 2.17
C GLN A 305 16.07 -13.22 3.42
N LEU A 306 16.66 -14.33 3.90
CA LEU A 306 17.67 -14.31 4.96
C LEU A 306 18.98 -13.74 4.37
N LEU A 307 19.53 -12.70 4.98
CA LEU A 307 20.76 -12.05 4.55
C LEU A 307 21.95 -12.57 5.35
N GLY A 308 23.12 -12.66 4.69
CA GLY A 308 24.40 -12.99 5.34
C GLY A 308 24.63 -14.47 5.58
N VAL A 309 23.72 -15.37 5.18
CA VAL A 309 23.92 -16.82 5.24
C VAL A 309 23.78 -17.38 3.83
N GLU A 310 24.92 -17.82 3.28
CA GLU A 310 24.97 -18.51 1.99
C GLU A 310 24.85 -20.02 2.16
N HIS A 311 24.50 -20.74 1.10
CA HIS A 311 24.47 -22.21 1.08
C HIS A 311 23.57 -22.84 2.16
N CYS A 312 22.45 -22.20 2.49
CA CYS A 312 21.43 -22.77 3.35
C CYS A 312 20.09 -22.90 2.63
N GLU A 313 19.24 -23.81 3.10
CA GLU A 313 17.90 -24.08 2.59
C GLU A 313 16.90 -24.02 3.73
N GLU A 314 15.74 -23.44 3.47
CA GLU A 314 14.62 -23.50 4.40
C GLU A 314 14.16 -24.94 4.59
N MET A 315 14.03 -25.37 5.85
CA MET A 315 13.43 -26.66 6.18
C MET A 315 11.93 -26.51 6.41
N PHE A 316 11.56 -25.61 7.32
CA PHE A 316 10.18 -25.27 7.66
C PHE A 316 10.13 -23.99 8.51
N GLN A 317 8.95 -23.38 8.56
CA GLN A 317 8.63 -22.32 9.50
C GLN A 317 7.42 -22.73 10.36
N SER A 318 7.47 -22.45 11.65
CA SER A 318 6.37 -22.61 12.60
C SER A 318 5.94 -21.23 13.13
N GLU A 319 5.15 -21.21 14.20
CA GLU A 319 4.60 -19.95 14.73
C GLU A 319 5.67 -18.95 15.13
N GLU A 320 6.70 -19.41 15.88
CA GLU A 320 7.75 -18.55 16.45
C GLU A 320 9.16 -18.96 15.98
N HIS A 321 9.30 -19.96 15.11
CA HIS A 321 10.59 -20.49 14.68
C HIS A 321 10.69 -20.60 13.18
N TRP A 322 11.89 -20.35 12.64
CA TRP A 322 12.24 -20.60 11.25
C TRP A 322 13.53 -21.41 11.18
N THR A 323 13.44 -22.63 10.67
CA THR A 323 14.56 -23.59 10.69
C THR A 323 15.15 -23.74 9.30
N PHE A 324 16.47 -23.70 9.25
CA PHE A 324 17.29 -23.81 8.05
C PHE A 324 18.31 -24.93 8.19
N ARG A 325 18.73 -25.46 7.06
CA ARG A 325 19.82 -26.43 6.94
C ARG A 325 20.88 -25.95 5.99
N MET A 326 22.15 -26.06 6.39
CA MET A 326 23.29 -25.82 5.51
C MET A 326 23.35 -26.93 4.43
N GLN A 327 23.74 -26.56 3.24
CA GLN A 327 23.97 -27.52 2.16
C GLN A 327 25.15 -28.44 2.48
N PRO A 328 25.19 -29.66 1.91
CA PRO A 328 26.30 -30.60 2.15
C PRO A 328 27.67 -29.95 1.84
N GLY A 329 28.59 -30.07 2.79
CA GLY A 329 29.93 -29.48 2.73
C GLY A 329 30.07 -28.08 3.33
N TYR A 330 28.95 -27.45 3.74
CA TYR A 330 28.94 -26.12 4.38
C TYR A 330 28.51 -26.18 5.85
N GLU A 331 28.37 -27.35 6.46
CA GLU A 331 27.86 -27.53 7.83
C GLU A 331 28.75 -26.80 8.87
N ASP A 332 30.03 -26.66 8.60
CA ASP A 332 30.96 -26.01 9.51
C ASP A 332 30.86 -24.46 9.47
N THR A 333 30.17 -23.90 8.48
CA THR A 333 29.82 -22.47 8.39
C THR A 333 28.44 -22.15 9.00
N CYS A 334 27.83 -23.13 9.66
CA CYS A 334 26.50 -22.97 10.26
C CYS A 334 26.50 -21.83 11.30
N PRO A 335 25.55 -20.89 11.23
CA PRO A 335 25.41 -19.83 12.21
C PRO A 335 25.30 -20.36 13.64
N LYS A 336 25.87 -19.64 14.61
CA LYS A 336 25.89 -20.01 16.02
C LYS A 336 24.75 -19.36 16.79
N VAL A 337 24.33 -20.00 17.87
CA VAL A 337 23.34 -19.43 18.80
C VAL A 337 23.81 -18.04 19.28
N GLY A 338 22.89 -17.06 19.18
CA GLY A 338 23.11 -15.67 19.52
C GLY A 338 23.52 -14.77 18.34
N GLU A 339 23.91 -15.34 17.20
CA GLU A 339 24.23 -14.53 16.01
C GLU A 339 22.97 -13.85 15.45
N GLU A 340 23.15 -12.59 15.00
CA GLU A 340 22.10 -11.74 14.47
C GLU A 340 22.07 -11.77 12.95
N PHE A 341 20.86 -11.80 12.41
CA PHE A 341 20.61 -11.74 10.98
C PHE A 341 19.47 -10.81 10.65
N PHE A 342 19.38 -10.41 9.39
CA PHE A 342 18.28 -9.62 8.86
C PHE A 342 17.53 -10.40 7.79
N VAL A 343 16.22 -10.29 7.82
CA VAL A 343 15.33 -10.90 6.83
C VAL A 343 14.55 -9.82 6.12
N ILE A 344 14.67 -9.73 4.79
CA ILE A 344 13.79 -8.88 3.98
C ILE A 344 12.50 -9.67 3.74
N PRO A 345 11.33 -9.22 4.23
CA PRO A 345 10.09 -9.96 4.06
C PRO A 345 9.69 -10.06 2.58
N THR A 346 9.10 -11.18 2.18
CA THR A 346 8.53 -11.35 0.84
C THR A 346 7.30 -10.46 0.65
N HIS A 347 6.52 -10.21 1.73
CA HIS A 347 5.36 -9.32 1.68
C HIS A 347 5.35 -8.40 2.90
N ILE A 348 5.78 -7.15 2.70
CA ILE A 348 5.89 -6.17 3.79
C ILE A 348 4.54 -5.71 4.35
N CYS A 349 3.49 -5.61 3.51
CA CYS A 349 2.23 -5.02 3.95
C CYS A 349 1.58 -5.73 5.15
N PRO A 350 1.38 -7.06 5.13
CA PRO A 350 0.90 -7.77 6.33
C PRO A 350 1.95 -7.82 7.42
N THR A 351 3.25 -7.92 7.07
CA THR A 351 4.35 -7.94 8.05
C THR A 351 4.33 -6.69 8.92
N SER A 352 4.17 -5.50 8.34
CA SER A 352 4.11 -4.23 9.11
C SER A 352 2.99 -4.26 10.16
N ALA A 353 1.85 -4.87 9.84
CA ALA A 353 0.72 -4.93 10.76
C ALA A 353 0.91 -5.92 11.93
N LEU A 354 1.92 -6.79 11.89
CA LEU A 354 2.24 -7.71 13.01
C LEU A 354 2.93 -6.99 14.18
N TYR A 355 3.62 -5.89 13.90
CA TYR A 355 4.43 -5.17 14.89
C TYR A 355 3.70 -3.93 15.44
N PRO A 356 3.75 -3.67 16.77
CA PRO A 356 3.18 -2.46 17.35
C PRO A 356 3.99 -1.21 17.03
N SER A 357 5.31 -1.35 16.90
CA SER A 357 6.26 -0.30 16.57
C SER A 357 7.36 -0.87 15.69
N VAL A 358 8.14 0.03 15.10
CA VAL A 358 9.30 -0.29 14.27
C VAL A 358 10.51 0.52 14.75
N THR A 359 11.68 -0.13 14.82
CA THR A 359 12.95 0.58 15.02
C THR A 359 13.31 1.33 13.75
N VAL A 360 13.73 2.58 13.87
CA VAL A 360 14.08 3.42 12.73
C VAL A 360 15.57 3.66 12.69
N VAL A 361 16.18 3.30 11.57
CA VAL A 361 17.61 3.44 11.30
C VAL A 361 17.85 4.46 10.18
N GLU A 362 18.84 5.30 10.35
CA GLU A 362 19.35 6.20 9.33
C GLU A 362 20.87 6.24 9.37
N ASN A 363 21.52 6.06 8.23
CA ASN A 363 22.99 6.03 8.11
C ASN A 363 23.68 5.04 9.07
N GLY A 364 23.03 3.88 9.34
CA GLY A 364 23.56 2.84 10.22
C GLY A 364 23.43 3.11 11.72
N GLU A 365 22.68 4.12 12.13
CA GLU A 365 22.40 4.46 13.54
C GLU A 365 20.92 4.39 13.83
N ILE A 366 20.53 3.97 15.04
CA ILE A 366 19.14 4.04 15.50
C ILE A 366 18.82 5.52 15.77
N VAL A 367 17.77 6.03 15.14
CA VAL A 367 17.40 7.44 15.24
C VAL A 367 16.01 7.66 15.84
N ASP A 368 15.16 6.65 15.85
CA ASP A 368 13.80 6.78 16.33
C ASP A 368 13.13 5.40 16.54
N GLU A 369 11.94 5.39 17.12
CA GLU A 369 11.00 4.29 17.14
C GLU A 369 9.63 4.82 16.72
N TRP A 370 9.03 4.24 15.67
CA TRP A 370 7.74 4.67 15.16
C TRP A 370 6.64 3.67 15.47
N GLU A 371 5.54 4.15 16.03
CA GLU A 371 4.34 3.35 16.22
C GLU A 371 3.68 3.02 14.87
N VAL A 372 3.22 1.78 14.72
CA VAL A 372 2.34 1.36 13.60
C VAL A 372 0.91 1.72 13.96
N THR A 373 0.62 3.01 13.92
CA THR A 373 -0.57 3.67 14.52
C THR A 373 -1.90 3.03 14.06
N ALA A 374 -2.03 2.75 12.76
CA ALA A 374 -3.27 2.23 12.18
C ALA A 374 -3.28 0.70 12.00
N ARG A 375 -2.45 -0.06 12.75
CA ARG A 375 -2.54 -1.52 12.72
C ARG A 375 -3.84 -2.04 13.32
N ASN A 376 -4.39 -1.33 14.28
CA ASN A 376 -5.69 -1.61 14.85
C ASN A 376 -6.81 -1.19 13.89
N ARG A 377 -7.94 -1.92 13.91
CA ARG A 377 -9.10 -1.64 13.06
C ARG A 377 -9.91 -0.43 13.53
N LYS A 378 -9.63 0.05 14.71
CA LYS A 378 -10.26 1.21 15.34
C LYS A 378 -9.23 1.95 16.17
N ILE A 379 -9.16 3.27 16.01
CA ILE A 379 -8.45 4.21 16.90
C ILE A 379 -9.53 4.88 17.77
N THR A 380 -10.25 5.85 17.21
CA THR A 380 -11.35 6.55 17.91
C THR A 380 -12.72 6.19 17.31
N TYR A 381 -12.83 6.27 16.00
CA TYR A 381 -14.09 6.14 15.23
C TYR A 381 -14.39 4.74 14.73
#